data_d8336eeef8bcfc29020245b3c4e28bc7
#
_entry.id   d8336eeef8bcfc29020245b3c4e28bc7
#
_cell.length_a   1.000
_cell.length_b   1.000
_cell.length_c   1.000
_cell.angle_alpha   90.00
_cell.angle_beta   90.00
_cell.angle_gamma   90.00
#
_symmetry.space_group_name_H-M   'P 1'
#
loop_
_entity.id
_entity.type
_entity.pdbx_description
1 polymer ?
#
loop_
_entity_poly.entity_id
_entity_poly.type
_entity_poly.pdbx_seq_one_letter_code
_entity_poly.pdbx_strand_id
1 'polypeptide(L)'
;MKISDVDGVRTVTFDRPGVMNAVTVETATELAETIEDVDAETHDAVVLTGEGAAFSAGGDIETMVDTEANAVETFDGIAETFGRVVEAAITSRVPIVAKVNGDAVGAGLALAALSDFAYAADSASFSCAFVRVGLIPDTGGTFLLPQLVGLRTAKRLAMTGEFISADEAADIDLINDAVPDGELDERVDELLSTLRKRPTKTVGLTKRALHENAGKHWREALDHENTTQALARDTPEHEEGVAAFLEGRDPEF
;
A
#
# COMPACT_ATOMS: atom_id res chain seq x y z
N MET A 1 -10.13 -0.13 -13.87
CA MET A 1 -9.64 1.03 -13.07
C MET A 1 -9.40 2.23 -13.99
N LYS A 2 -9.15 3.42 -13.41
CA LYS A 2 -8.59 4.58 -14.14
C LYS A 2 -7.13 4.74 -13.71
N ILE A 3 -6.23 4.94 -14.66
CA ILE A 3 -4.80 5.14 -14.41
C ILE A 3 -4.40 6.46 -15.05
N SER A 4 -3.66 7.28 -14.31
CA SER A 4 -3.11 8.54 -14.83
C SER A 4 -1.71 8.77 -14.28
N ASP A 5 -0.80 9.24 -15.13
CA ASP A 5 0.56 9.63 -14.77
C ASP A 5 0.68 11.15 -14.90
N VAL A 6 0.95 11.81 -13.79
CA VAL A 6 1.12 13.27 -13.74
C VAL A 6 2.29 13.60 -12.81
N ASP A 7 3.24 14.37 -13.30
CA ASP A 7 4.37 14.89 -12.54
C ASP A 7 5.10 13.81 -11.68
N GLY A 8 5.41 12.66 -12.29
CA GLY A 8 6.09 11.56 -11.61
C GLY A 8 5.20 10.72 -10.68
N VAL A 9 3.90 10.97 -10.61
CA VAL A 9 2.96 10.22 -9.77
C VAL A 9 2.00 9.43 -10.63
N ARG A 10 1.98 8.10 -10.44
CA ARG A 10 0.95 7.23 -11.00
C ARG A 10 -0.22 7.15 -10.04
N THR A 11 -1.38 7.66 -10.46
CA THR A 11 -2.62 7.53 -9.69
C THR A 11 -3.47 6.40 -10.25
N VAL A 12 -3.82 5.45 -9.39
CA VAL A 12 -4.73 4.35 -9.67
C VAL A 12 -6.04 4.59 -8.92
N THR A 13 -7.12 4.81 -9.66
CA THR A 13 -8.45 5.02 -9.11
C THR A 13 -9.32 3.80 -9.35
N PHE A 14 -9.78 3.15 -8.28
CA PHE A 14 -10.81 2.13 -8.38
C PHE A 14 -12.10 2.77 -8.88
N ASP A 15 -12.62 2.32 -10.03
CA ASP A 15 -13.72 2.99 -10.75
C ASP A 15 -14.93 2.08 -10.94
N ARG A 16 -15.44 1.57 -9.81
CA ARG A 16 -16.70 0.80 -9.74
C ARG A 16 -17.59 1.33 -8.60
N PRO A 17 -17.96 2.63 -8.61
CA PRO A 17 -18.65 3.28 -7.49
C PRO A 17 -20.03 2.65 -7.19
N GLY A 18 -20.69 2.04 -8.19
CA GLY A 18 -21.98 1.36 -8.01
C GLY A 18 -21.95 0.12 -7.11
N VAL A 19 -20.76 -0.45 -6.88
CA VAL A 19 -20.48 -1.57 -5.97
C VAL A 19 -19.38 -1.20 -4.96
N MET A 20 -19.29 0.07 -4.61
CA MET A 20 -18.31 0.61 -3.65
C MET A 20 -16.87 0.16 -3.95
N ASN A 21 -16.49 0.16 -5.22
CA ASN A 21 -15.15 -0.20 -5.68
C ASN A 21 -14.70 -1.62 -5.26
N ALA A 22 -15.63 -2.58 -5.26
CA ALA A 22 -15.31 -3.99 -5.02
C ALA A 22 -14.30 -4.49 -6.05
N VAL A 23 -13.28 -5.21 -5.59
CA VAL A 23 -12.13 -5.68 -6.38
C VAL A 23 -12.43 -7.06 -6.95
N THR A 24 -12.49 -7.15 -8.28
CA THR A 24 -12.57 -8.44 -8.99
C THR A 24 -11.18 -9.03 -9.25
N VAL A 25 -11.12 -10.26 -9.72
CA VAL A 25 -9.88 -10.91 -10.19
C VAL A 25 -9.19 -10.05 -11.26
N GLU A 26 -9.95 -9.53 -12.24
CA GLU A 26 -9.43 -8.67 -13.29
C GLU A 26 -8.86 -7.36 -12.73
N THR A 27 -9.57 -6.75 -11.75
CA THR A 27 -9.09 -5.52 -11.09
C THR A 27 -7.81 -5.79 -10.30
N ALA A 28 -7.71 -6.92 -9.59
CA ALA A 28 -6.51 -7.28 -8.85
C ALA A 28 -5.32 -7.54 -9.79
N THR A 29 -5.55 -8.24 -10.90
CA THR A 29 -4.53 -8.49 -11.93
C THR A 29 -4.03 -7.18 -12.54
N GLU A 30 -4.96 -6.31 -12.96
CA GLU A 30 -4.63 -4.99 -13.54
C GLU A 30 -3.87 -4.11 -12.52
N LEU A 31 -4.23 -4.17 -11.23
CA LEU A 31 -3.53 -3.44 -10.16
C LEU A 31 -2.08 -3.94 -10.01
N ALA A 32 -1.88 -5.26 -9.96
CA ALA A 32 -0.55 -5.84 -9.87
C ALA A 32 0.33 -5.42 -11.06
N GLU A 33 -0.17 -5.57 -12.28
CA GLU A 33 0.51 -5.16 -13.51
C GLU A 33 0.85 -3.66 -13.51
N THR A 34 -0.08 -2.83 -13.04
CA THR A 34 0.11 -1.37 -12.97
C THR A 34 1.21 -0.98 -11.98
N ILE A 35 1.33 -1.69 -10.85
CA ILE A 35 2.39 -1.45 -9.86
C ILE A 35 3.73 -2.00 -10.36
N GLU A 36 3.76 -3.16 -11.01
CA GLU A 36 4.96 -3.77 -11.58
C GLU A 36 5.58 -2.93 -12.70
N ASP A 37 4.74 -2.23 -13.49
CA ASP A 37 5.16 -1.37 -14.61
C ASP A 37 5.76 -0.02 -14.15
N VAL A 38 5.78 0.26 -12.84
CA VAL A 38 6.35 1.51 -12.31
C VAL A 38 7.87 1.48 -12.35
N ASP A 39 8.47 2.54 -12.92
CA ASP A 39 9.91 2.72 -13.01
C ASP A 39 10.37 3.93 -12.17
N ALA A 40 11.32 3.72 -11.27
CA ALA A 40 11.91 4.76 -10.42
C ALA A 40 12.71 5.85 -11.19
N GLU A 41 12.93 5.68 -12.50
CA GLU A 41 13.48 6.75 -13.36
C GLU A 41 12.42 7.76 -13.79
N THR A 42 11.13 7.38 -13.73
CA THR A 42 10.02 8.19 -14.27
C THR A 42 8.89 8.40 -13.26
N HIS A 43 8.89 7.64 -12.17
CA HIS A 43 7.84 7.74 -11.14
C HIS A 43 8.46 7.91 -9.76
N ASP A 44 7.88 8.80 -8.97
CA ASP A 44 8.26 9.06 -7.57
C ASP A 44 7.36 8.35 -6.57
N ALA A 45 6.12 8.05 -6.96
CA ALA A 45 5.14 7.36 -6.13
C ALA A 45 3.97 6.78 -6.94
N VAL A 46 3.27 5.81 -6.32
CA VAL A 46 1.94 5.36 -6.74
C VAL A 46 0.92 5.83 -5.71
N VAL A 47 -0.20 6.40 -6.15
CA VAL A 47 -1.35 6.74 -5.30
C VAL A 47 -2.50 5.81 -5.61
N LEU A 48 -3.06 5.16 -4.59
CA LEU A 48 -4.29 4.36 -4.69
C LEU A 48 -5.46 5.15 -4.10
N THR A 49 -6.57 5.24 -4.81
CA THR A 49 -7.79 5.91 -4.33
C THR A 49 -9.05 5.28 -4.95
N GLY A 50 -10.24 5.65 -4.45
CA GLY A 50 -11.51 5.20 -4.98
C GLY A 50 -12.31 6.30 -5.66
N GLU A 51 -13.08 5.97 -6.70
CA GLU A 51 -14.07 6.87 -7.26
C GLU A 51 -15.34 6.90 -6.38
N GLY A 52 -15.87 8.07 -6.08
CA GLY A 52 -17.10 8.23 -5.32
C GLY A 52 -16.90 8.13 -3.82
N ALA A 53 -17.84 7.46 -3.11
CA ALA A 53 -17.95 7.52 -1.66
C ALA A 53 -17.13 6.45 -0.90
N ALA A 54 -16.46 5.53 -1.58
CA ALA A 54 -15.67 4.48 -0.94
C ALA A 54 -14.28 4.39 -1.57
N PHE A 55 -13.30 4.04 -0.76
CA PHE A 55 -12.01 3.58 -1.24
C PHE A 55 -12.16 2.21 -1.89
N SER A 56 -12.56 1.19 -1.12
CA SER A 56 -12.93 -0.12 -1.64
C SER A 56 -13.67 -0.95 -0.60
N ALA A 57 -14.75 -1.60 -1.01
CA ALA A 57 -15.51 -2.56 -0.18
C ALA A 57 -14.83 -3.95 -0.08
N GLY A 58 -13.63 -4.13 -0.65
CA GLY A 58 -12.92 -5.40 -0.66
C GLY A 58 -13.20 -6.27 -1.86
N GLY A 59 -13.00 -7.58 -1.73
CA GLY A 59 -13.23 -8.53 -2.82
C GLY A 59 -14.70 -8.56 -3.26
N ASP A 60 -14.91 -8.71 -4.56
CA ASP A 60 -16.25 -8.81 -5.13
C ASP A 60 -16.86 -10.18 -4.81
N ILE A 61 -17.76 -10.23 -3.82
CA ILE A 61 -18.35 -11.46 -3.28
C ILE A 61 -19.20 -12.17 -4.35
N GLU A 62 -19.82 -11.44 -5.28
CA GLU A 62 -20.63 -12.05 -6.34
C GLU A 62 -19.77 -12.96 -7.24
N THR A 63 -18.51 -12.59 -7.45
CA THR A 63 -17.58 -13.41 -8.24
C THR A 63 -17.10 -14.67 -7.52
N MET A 64 -17.30 -14.76 -6.19
CA MET A 64 -16.89 -15.92 -5.39
C MET A 64 -17.95 -17.04 -5.36
N VAL A 65 -19.19 -16.75 -5.74
CA VAL A 65 -20.33 -17.69 -5.58
C VAL A 65 -20.35 -18.75 -6.69
N ASP A 66 -19.85 -18.47 -7.87
CA ASP A 66 -19.98 -19.31 -9.07
C ASP A 66 -18.75 -20.19 -9.36
N THR A 67 -17.85 -20.38 -8.40
CA THR A 67 -16.65 -21.20 -8.64
C THR A 67 -16.88 -22.65 -8.19
N GLU A 68 -16.84 -23.59 -9.14
CA GLU A 68 -16.69 -25.04 -8.86
C GLU A 68 -15.23 -25.41 -8.49
N ALA A 69 -14.35 -24.40 -8.28
CA ALA A 69 -12.94 -24.57 -8.01
C ALA A 69 -12.69 -25.32 -6.69
N ASN A 70 -11.80 -26.30 -6.73
CA ASN A 70 -11.33 -26.97 -5.53
C ASN A 70 -10.29 -26.10 -4.78
N ALA A 71 -9.89 -26.52 -3.58
CA ALA A 71 -8.96 -25.74 -2.74
C ALA A 71 -7.60 -25.46 -3.39
N VAL A 72 -7.11 -26.33 -4.29
CA VAL A 72 -5.82 -26.12 -4.99
C VAL A 72 -6.01 -25.06 -6.08
N GLU A 73 -7.04 -25.15 -6.89
CA GLU A 73 -7.36 -24.16 -7.91
C GLU A 73 -7.65 -22.80 -7.30
N THR A 74 -8.32 -22.77 -6.14
CA THR A 74 -8.55 -21.53 -5.38
C THR A 74 -7.24 -20.93 -4.87
N PHE A 75 -6.32 -21.74 -4.35
CA PHE A 75 -5.00 -21.29 -3.92
C PHE A 75 -4.21 -20.67 -5.08
N ASP A 76 -4.14 -21.37 -6.22
CA ASP A 76 -3.43 -20.87 -7.40
C ASP A 76 -4.04 -19.54 -7.89
N GLY A 77 -5.38 -19.47 -7.96
CA GLY A 77 -6.08 -18.24 -8.34
C GLY A 77 -5.82 -17.06 -7.41
N ILE A 78 -5.83 -17.29 -6.08
CA ILE A 78 -5.50 -16.22 -5.10
C ILE A 78 -4.03 -15.82 -5.22
N ALA A 79 -3.11 -16.78 -5.38
CA ALA A 79 -1.68 -16.49 -5.50
C ALA A 79 -1.38 -15.65 -6.76
N GLU A 80 -2.01 -15.97 -7.89
CA GLU A 80 -1.83 -15.28 -9.17
C GLU A 80 -2.52 -13.91 -9.25
N THR A 81 -3.39 -13.59 -8.30
CA THR A 81 -4.17 -12.33 -8.28
C THR A 81 -3.81 -11.48 -7.05
N PHE A 82 -4.52 -11.64 -5.94
CA PHE A 82 -4.28 -10.86 -4.71
C PHE A 82 -2.89 -11.08 -4.13
N GLY A 83 -2.33 -12.29 -4.21
CA GLY A 83 -0.95 -12.60 -3.84
C GLY A 83 0.06 -11.80 -4.67
N ARG A 84 -0.18 -11.72 -5.99
CA ARG A 84 0.66 -10.91 -6.90
C ARG A 84 0.58 -9.41 -6.58
N VAL A 85 -0.61 -8.89 -6.18
CA VAL A 85 -0.73 -7.49 -5.72
C VAL A 85 0.15 -7.25 -4.50
N VAL A 86 0.15 -8.17 -3.53
CA VAL A 86 1.01 -8.06 -2.33
C VAL A 86 2.49 -8.06 -2.71
N GLU A 87 2.90 -8.99 -3.57
CA GLU A 87 4.29 -9.07 -4.04
C GLU A 87 4.70 -7.79 -4.77
N ALA A 88 3.90 -7.35 -5.75
CA ALA A 88 4.13 -6.12 -6.50
C ALA A 88 4.24 -4.91 -5.57
N ALA A 89 3.34 -4.78 -4.58
CA ALA A 89 3.35 -3.66 -3.65
C ALA A 89 4.60 -3.66 -2.75
N ILE A 90 4.97 -4.79 -2.16
CA ILE A 90 6.13 -4.90 -1.25
C ILE A 90 7.44 -4.69 -2.03
N THR A 91 7.53 -5.19 -3.26
CA THR A 91 8.75 -5.11 -4.08
C THR A 91 8.80 -3.90 -4.98
N SER A 92 7.78 -3.07 -5.00
CA SER A 92 7.73 -1.82 -5.78
C SER A 92 8.96 -0.96 -5.55
N ARG A 93 9.46 -0.36 -6.62
CA ARG A 93 10.65 0.50 -6.62
C ARG A 93 10.36 1.92 -6.12
N VAL A 94 9.09 2.26 -5.97
CA VAL A 94 8.63 3.55 -5.47
C VAL A 94 7.63 3.35 -4.34
N PRO A 95 7.43 4.33 -3.46
CA PRO A 95 6.42 4.23 -2.41
C PRO A 95 5.01 4.21 -2.99
N ILE A 96 4.14 3.49 -2.27
CA ILE A 96 2.69 3.43 -2.53
C ILE A 96 1.98 4.21 -1.43
N VAL A 97 1.07 5.08 -1.82
CA VAL A 97 0.28 5.95 -0.94
C VAL A 97 -1.20 5.61 -1.08
N ALA A 98 -1.84 5.16 -0.01
CA ALA A 98 -3.29 5.04 0.02
C ALA A 98 -3.92 6.39 0.38
N LYS A 99 -4.67 6.96 -0.57
CA LYS A 99 -5.56 8.10 -0.36
C LYS A 99 -6.97 7.56 -0.14
N VAL A 100 -7.31 7.30 1.15
CA VAL A 100 -8.55 6.63 1.55
C VAL A 100 -9.68 7.65 1.64
N ASN A 101 -10.38 7.85 0.52
CA ASN A 101 -11.44 8.85 0.37
C ASN A 101 -12.80 8.43 0.97
N GLY A 102 -12.90 7.24 1.56
CA GLY A 102 -14.11 6.68 2.13
C GLY A 102 -13.88 5.27 2.63
N ASP A 103 -14.94 4.48 2.81
CA ASP A 103 -14.87 3.16 3.43
C ASP A 103 -13.81 2.24 2.79
N ALA A 104 -12.99 1.61 3.66
CA ALA A 104 -11.98 0.62 3.30
C ALA A 104 -12.27 -0.70 4.05
N VAL A 105 -12.82 -1.68 3.33
CA VAL A 105 -13.36 -2.91 3.93
C VAL A 105 -12.69 -4.15 3.34
N GLY A 106 -12.41 -5.17 4.15
CA GLY A 106 -11.82 -6.43 3.67
C GLY A 106 -10.49 -6.21 2.94
N ALA A 107 -10.41 -6.59 1.68
CA ALA A 107 -9.23 -6.35 0.84
C ALA A 107 -8.94 -4.84 0.67
N GLY A 108 -9.95 -3.95 0.77
CA GLY A 108 -9.76 -2.50 0.76
C GLY A 108 -8.93 -2.03 1.97
N LEU A 109 -9.26 -2.51 3.18
CA LEU A 109 -8.42 -2.26 4.37
C LEU A 109 -7.03 -2.86 4.18
N ALA A 110 -6.93 -4.08 3.64
CA ALA A 110 -5.65 -4.73 3.42
C ALA A 110 -4.77 -3.94 2.43
N LEU A 111 -5.34 -3.37 1.36
CA LEU A 111 -4.63 -2.49 0.42
C LEU A 111 -4.15 -1.19 1.09
N ALA A 112 -4.95 -0.59 1.97
CA ALA A 112 -4.51 0.56 2.76
C ALA A 112 -3.35 0.19 3.70
N ALA A 113 -3.43 -0.96 4.39
CA ALA A 113 -2.36 -1.47 5.27
C ALA A 113 -1.10 -1.91 4.51
N LEU A 114 -1.22 -2.32 3.25
CA LEU A 114 -0.12 -2.72 2.37
C LEU A 114 0.64 -1.51 1.79
N SER A 115 0.00 -0.35 1.76
CA SER A 115 0.61 0.90 1.28
C SER A 115 1.66 1.41 2.27
N ASP A 116 2.71 2.05 1.76
CA ASP A 116 3.80 2.59 2.59
C ASP A 116 3.32 3.78 3.43
N PHE A 117 2.35 4.52 2.90
CA PHE A 117 1.68 5.62 3.58
C PHE A 117 0.17 5.51 3.32
N ALA A 118 -0.63 5.79 4.35
CA ALA A 118 -2.07 5.80 4.24
C ALA A 118 -2.64 7.04 4.96
N TYR A 119 -3.41 7.83 4.24
CA TYR A 119 -4.15 8.97 4.77
C TYR A 119 -5.62 8.79 4.46
N ALA A 120 -6.48 9.14 5.39
CA ALA A 120 -7.91 8.95 5.23
C ALA A 120 -8.69 10.25 5.43
N ALA A 121 -9.80 10.38 4.71
CA ALA A 121 -10.85 11.30 5.07
C ALA A 121 -11.44 10.93 6.44
N ASP A 122 -11.77 11.89 7.31
CA ASP A 122 -12.30 11.64 8.66
C ASP A 122 -13.68 10.94 8.63
N SER A 123 -14.41 11.07 7.52
CA SER A 123 -15.67 10.33 7.27
C SER A 123 -15.45 8.86 6.91
N ALA A 124 -14.22 8.42 6.61
CA ALA A 124 -13.94 7.04 6.23
C ALA A 124 -14.07 6.08 7.41
N SER A 125 -14.43 4.83 7.11
CA SER A 125 -14.42 3.74 8.08
C SER A 125 -13.63 2.54 7.58
N PHE A 126 -13.08 1.77 8.52
CA PHE A 126 -12.23 0.63 8.23
C PHE A 126 -12.80 -0.64 8.85
N SER A 127 -12.76 -1.76 8.14
CA SER A 127 -13.14 -3.06 8.71
C SER A 127 -12.35 -4.20 8.08
N CYS A 128 -11.76 -5.06 8.92
CA CYS A 128 -11.18 -6.33 8.51
C CYS A 128 -12.29 -7.40 8.36
N ALA A 129 -13.25 -7.17 7.45
CA ALA A 129 -14.54 -7.84 7.40
C ALA A 129 -14.51 -9.31 6.89
N PHE A 130 -13.36 -9.86 6.54
CA PHE A 130 -13.21 -11.22 5.99
C PHE A 130 -13.95 -12.29 6.80
N VAL A 131 -13.87 -12.24 8.13
CA VAL A 131 -14.53 -13.21 9.02
C VAL A 131 -16.05 -13.20 8.90
N ARG A 132 -16.66 -12.08 8.46
CA ARG A 132 -18.10 -11.96 8.27
C ARG A 132 -18.64 -12.81 7.12
N VAL A 133 -17.76 -13.20 6.21
CA VAL A 133 -18.07 -14.09 5.08
C VAL A 133 -17.32 -15.42 5.18
N GLY A 134 -16.77 -15.74 6.35
CA GLY A 134 -16.09 -17.01 6.62
C GLY A 134 -14.69 -17.12 6.02
N LEU A 135 -14.04 -16.00 5.72
CA LEU A 135 -12.68 -15.92 5.18
C LEU A 135 -11.69 -15.43 6.25
N ILE A 136 -10.41 -15.69 6.01
CA ILE A 136 -9.32 -15.10 6.79
C ILE A 136 -8.82 -13.83 6.08
N PRO A 137 -8.22 -12.87 6.81
CA PRO A 137 -7.57 -11.73 6.17
C PRO A 137 -6.40 -12.20 5.28
N ASP A 138 -6.63 -12.19 3.98
CA ASP A 138 -5.60 -12.37 2.95
C ASP A 138 -5.05 -11.01 2.47
N THR A 139 -4.49 -10.94 1.27
CA THR A 139 -3.94 -9.68 0.72
C THR A 139 -2.94 -9.02 1.70
N GLY A 140 -2.15 -9.83 2.41
CA GLY A 140 -1.17 -9.35 3.40
C GLY A 140 -1.75 -9.12 4.81
N GLY A 141 -3.06 -9.18 5.02
CA GLY A 141 -3.70 -8.82 6.28
C GLY A 141 -3.19 -9.57 7.50
N THR A 142 -2.92 -10.89 7.39
CA THR A 142 -2.47 -11.68 8.54
C THR A 142 -1.03 -11.42 8.97
N PHE A 143 -0.17 -10.87 8.11
CA PHE A 143 1.22 -10.57 8.49
C PHE A 143 1.48 -9.07 8.64
N LEU A 144 0.79 -8.18 7.90
CA LEU A 144 0.96 -6.74 8.00
C LEU A 144 0.24 -6.15 9.22
N LEU A 145 -1.03 -6.49 9.44
CA LEU A 145 -1.79 -5.92 10.56
C LEU A 145 -1.09 -6.09 11.91
N PRO A 146 -0.56 -7.29 12.28
CA PRO A 146 0.16 -7.42 13.55
C PRO A 146 1.43 -6.57 13.66
N GLN A 147 2.06 -6.22 12.53
CA GLN A 147 3.24 -5.37 12.50
C GLN A 147 2.88 -3.90 12.68
N LEU A 148 1.77 -3.45 12.11
CA LEU A 148 1.28 -2.08 12.22
C LEU A 148 0.64 -1.83 13.60
N VAL A 149 -0.42 -2.56 13.92
CA VAL A 149 -1.27 -2.28 15.09
C VAL A 149 -0.98 -3.17 16.30
N GLY A 150 0.03 -4.01 16.22
CA GLY A 150 0.32 -5.04 17.24
C GLY A 150 -0.68 -6.19 17.25
N LEU A 151 -0.23 -7.35 17.78
CA LEU A 151 -0.99 -8.62 17.70
C LEU A 151 -2.37 -8.58 18.38
N ARG A 152 -2.53 -7.82 19.48
CA ARG A 152 -3.82 -7.75 20.18
C ARG A 152 -4.87 -7.01 19.36
N THR A 153 -4.53 -5.86 18.83
CA THR A 153 -5.41 -5.06 17.97
C THR A 153 -5.71 -5.79 16.66
N ALA A 154 -4.69 -6.39 16.04
CA ALA A 154 -4.89 -7.21 14.84
C ALA A 154 -5.87 -8.35 15.06
N LYS A 155 -5.79 -9.07 16.20
CA LYS A 155 -6.78 -10.11 16.57
C LYS A 155 -8.18 -9.54 16.77
N ARG A 156 -8.31 -8.38 17.41
CA ARG A 156 -9.59 -7.70 17.59
C ARG A 156 -10.23 -7.42 16.25
N LEU A 157 -9.52 -6.71 15.35
CA LEU A 157 -10.04 -6.36 14.04
C LEU A 157 -10.34 -7.58 13.17
N ALA A 158 -9.39 -8.53 13.07
CA ALA A 158 -9.49 -9.67 12.17
C ALA A 158 -10.53 -10.72 12.62
N MET A 159 -10.71 -10.93 13.94
CA MET A 159 -11.62 -11.96 14.47
C MET A 159 -13.03 -11.45 14.70
N THR A 160 -13.22 -10.13 14.86
CA THR A 160 -14.56 -9.54 15.04
C THR A 160 -15.13 -8.97 13.75
N GLY A 161 -14.26 -8.51 12.85
CA GLY A 161 -14.67 -7.78 11.64
C GLY A 161 -15.41 -6.50 11.98
N GLU A 162 -15.15 -5.89 13.14
CA GLU A 162 -15.78 -4.64 13.53
C GLU A 162 -15.36 -3.47 12.64
N PHE A 163 -16.18 -2.45 12.60
CA PHE A 163 -15.85 -1.19 11.97
C PHE A 163 -15.20 -0.26 12.99
N ILE A 164 -14.16 0.44 12.57
CA ILE A 164 -13.50 1.51 13.32
C ILE A 164 -13.52 2.79 12.47
N SER A 165 -13.49 3.96 13.11
CA SER A 165 -13.39 5.25 12.44
C SER A 165 -11.98 5.49 11.90
N ALA A 166 -11.83 6.50 11.04
CA ALA A 166 -10.53 6.96 10.56
C ALA A 166 -9.63 7.45 11.70
N ASP A 167 -10.19 8.19 12.68
CA ASP A 167 -9.46 8.62 13.88
C ASP A 167 -8.92 7.42 14.66
N GLU A 168 -9.77 6.40 14.93
CA GLU A 168 -9.31 5.21 15.64
C GLU A 168 -8.25 4.47 14.82
N ALA A 169 -8.38 4.41 13.48
CA ALA A 169 -7.38 3.79 12.61
C ALA A 169 -6.02 4.50 12.69
N ALA A 170 -6.02 5.84 12.82
CA ALA A 170 -4.81 6.62 13.05
C ALA A 170 -4.25 6.40 14.46
N ASP A 171 -5.11 6.42 15.50
CA ASP A 171 -4.70 6.22 16.89
C ASP A 171 -4.02 4.86 17.16
N ILE A 172 -4.36 3.83 16.36
CA ILE A 172 -3.77 2.49 16.47
C ILE A 172 -2.64 2.22 15.48
N ASP A 173 -2.14 3.23 14.77
CA ASP A 173 -1.10 3.13 13.74
C ASP A 173 -1.48 2.25 12.52
N LEU A 174 -2.79 2.07 12.22
CA LEU A 174 -3.23 1.40 11.00
C LEU A 174 -3.02 2.28 9.77
N ILE A 175 -3.18 3.59 9.93
CA ILE A 175 -2.93 4.62 8.94
C ILE A 175 -2.08 5.73 9.55
N ASN A 176 -1.48 6.58 8.73
CA ASN A 176 -0.60 7.66 9.20
C ASN A 176 -1.39 8.83 9.82
N ASP A 177 -2.58 9.15 9.25
CA ASP A 177 -3.37 10.28 9.73
C ASP A 177 -4.79 10.22 9.16
N ALA A 178 -5.74 10.83 9.89
CA ALA A 178 -7.09 11.12 9.45
C ALA A 178 -7.27 12.64 9.38
N VAL A 179 -7.79 13.14 8.27
CA VAL A 179 -7.94 14.58 8.04
C VAL A 179 -9.37 14.89 7.58
N PRO A 180 -9.85 16.13 7.77
CA PRO A 180 -11.14 16.56 7.23
C PRO A 180 -11.26 16.22 5.74
N ASP A 181 -12.43 15.75 5.28
CA ASP A 181 -12.67 15.27 3.92
C ASP A 181 -12.12 16.22 2.84
N GLY A 182 -12.27 17.52 3.05
CA GLY A 182 -11.80 18.55 2.10
C GLY A 182 -10.28 18.78 2.10
N GLU A 183 -9.54 18.20 3.03
CA GLU A 183 -8.09 18.40 3.22
C GLU A 183 -7.26 17.17 2.78
N LEU A 184 -7.91 16.05 2.43
CA LEU A 184 -7.22 14.82 2.08
C LEU A 184 -6.30 14.96 0.86
N ASP A 185 -6.72 15.68 -0.16
CA ASP A 185 -5.91 15.94 -1.35
C ASP A 185 -4.65 16.74 -0.97
N GLU A 186 -4.81 17.83 -0.22
CA GLU A 186 -3.69 18.67 0.23
C GLU A 186 -2.70 17.87 1.09
N ARG A 187 -3.22 17.03 2.01
CA ARG A 187 -2.39 16.19 2.87
C ARG A 187 -1.54 15.18 2.10
N VAL A 188 -2.10 14.56 1.08
CA VAL A 188 -1.38 13.63 0.19
C VAL A 188 -0.36 14.40 -0.68
N ASP A 189 -0.74 15.56 -1.21
CA ASP A 189 0.15 16.39 -2.04
C ASP A 189 1.37 16.90 -1.27
N GLU A 190 1.25 17.22 0.03
CA GLU A 190 2.37 17.54 0.92
C GLU A 190 3.37 16.38 1.02
N LEU A 191 2.87 15.13 1.21
CA LEU A 191 3.73 13.95 1.20
C LEU A 191 4.43 13.78 -0.15
N LEU A 192 3.67 13.83 -1.25
CA LEU A 192 4.21 13.68 -2.61
C LEU A 192 5.27 14.74 -2.90
N SER A 193 5.04 15.99 -2.49
CA SER A 193 6.04 17.07 -2.58
C SER A 193 7.31 16.77 -1.78
N THR A 194 7.18 16.06 -0.66
CA THR A 194 8.33 15.63 0.14
C THR A 194 9.08 14.49 -0.54
N LEU A 195 8.37 13.49 -1.07
CA LEU A 195 8.95 12.34 -1.76
C LEU A 195 9.70 12.75 -3.02
N ARG A 196 9.16 13.65 -3.83
CA ARG A 196 9.81 14.20 -5.04
C ARG A 196 11.15 14.90 -4.78
N LYS A 197 11.41 15.32 -3.54
CA LYS A 197 12.69 15.93 -3.12
C LYS A 197 13.66 14.89 -2.57
N ARG A 198 13.38 13.62 -2.70
CA ARG A 198 14.21 12.52 -2.19
C ARG A 198 14.69 11.66 -3.35
N PRO A 199 15.85 11.01 -3.19
CA PRO A 199 16.38 10.11 -4.21
C PRO A 199 15.48 8.88 -4.34
N THR A 200 14.67 8.80 -5.38
CA THR A 200 13.60 7.81 -5.56
C THR A 200 14.12 6.39 -5.50
N LYS A 201 15.27 6.10 -6.12
CA LYS A 201 15.89 4.76 -6.06
C LYS A 201 16.28 4.37 -4.63
N THR A 202 16.83 5.31 -3.87
CA THR A 202 17.21 5.09 -2.47
C THR A 202 15.97 4.89 -1.59
N VAL A 203 14.89 5.63 -1.84
CA VAL A 203 13.60 5.42 -1.18
C VAL A 203 13.08 3.99 -1.45
N GLY A 204 13.11 3.53 -2.71
CA GLY A 204 12.71 2.18 -3.08
C GLY A 204 13.59 1.10 -2.43
N LEU A 205 14.90 1.29 -2.37
CA LEU A 205 15.82 0.38 -1.66
C LEU A 205 15.51 0.33 -0.15
N THR A 206 15.21 1.48 0.45
CA THR A 206 14.84 1.58 1.87
C THR A 206 13.55 0.83 2.16
N LYS A 207 12.49 1.06 1.36
CA LYS A 207 11.23 0.34 1.45
C LYS A 207 11.44 -1.17 1.44
N ARG A 208 12.14 -1.68 0.44
CA ARG A 208 12.41 -3.12 0.31
C ARG A 208 13.21 -3.66 1.50
N ALA A 209 14.22 -2.95 1.96
CA ALA A 209 15.01 -3.36 3.13
C ALA A 209 14.16 -3.44 4.41
N LEU A 210 13.24 -2.50 4.62
CA LEU A 210 12.33 -2.52 5.76
C LEU A 210 11.41 -3.76 5.73
N HIS A 211 10.81 -4.06 4.58
CA HIS A 211 9.96 -5.26 4.43
C HIS A 211 10.76 -6.56 4.54
N GLU A 212 11.88 -6.67 3.85
CA GLU A 212 12.68 -7.89 3.83
C GLU A 212 13.36 -8.19 5.17
N ASN A 213 13.67 -7.17 5.98
CA ASN A 213 14.28 -7.36 7.29
C ASN A 213 13.28 -7.60 8.42
N ALA A 214 12.00 -7.37 8.17
CA ALA A 214 10.95 -7.65 9.14
C ALA A 214 10.96 -9.11 9.59
N GLY A 215 11.13 -9.37 10.88
CA GLY A 215 11.18 -10.72 11.47
C GLY A 215 12.47 -11.51 11.25
N LYS A 216 13.47 -10.99 10.53
CA LYS A 216 14.78 -11.65 10.38
C LYS A 216 15.58 -11.61 11.67
N HIS A 217 16.49 -12.58 11.83
CA HIS A 217 17.52 -12.49 12.87
C HIS A 217 18.46 -11.31 12.55
N TRP A 218 18.89 -10.56 13.58
CA TRP A 218 19.66 -9.32 13.42
C TRP A 218 20.91 -9.45 12.53
N ARG A 219 21.58 -10.60 12.49
CA ARG A 219 22.76 -10.82 11.62
C ARG A 219 22.38 -10.86 10.15
N GLU A 220 21.31 -11.55 9.82
CA GLU A 220 20.80 -11.62 8.44
C GLU A 220 20.28 -10.24 7.99
N ALA A 221 19.59 -9.52 8.89
CA ALA A 221 19.14 -8.15 8.62
C ALA A 221 20.34 -7.23 8.37
N LEU A 222 21.39 -7.29 9.21
CA LEU A 222 22.58 -6.47 9.05
C LEU A 222 23.36 -6.78 7.75
N ASP A 223 23.48 -8.04 7.37
CA ASP A 223 24.11 -8.45 6.11
C ASP A 223 23.33 -7.91 4.91
N HIS A 224 22.00 -7.94 5.00
CA HIS A 224 21.13 -7.37 3.97
C HIS A 224 21.24 -5.83 3.92
N GLU A 225 21.24 -5.15 5.08
CA GLU A 225 21.46 -3.69 5.16
C GLU A 225 22.80 -3.28 4.53
N ASN A 226 23.89 -3.98 4.86
CA ASN A 226 25.21 -3.70 4.30
C ASN A 226 25.22 -3.84 2.77
N THR A 227 24.54 -4.86 2.24
CA THR A 227 24.42 -5.07 0.79
C THR A 227 23.60 -3.95 0.15
N THR A 228 22.44 -3.62 0.73
CA THR A 228 21.56 -2.56 0.21
C THR A 228 22.22 -1.18 0.31
N GLN A 229 22.96 -0.91 1.40
CA GLN A 229 23.73 0.32 1.55
C GLN A 229 24.84 0.45 0.50
N ALA A 230 25.50 -0.66 0.16
CA ALA A 230 26.51 -0.66 -0.90
C ALA A 230 25.89 -0.32 -2.27
N LEU A 231 24.69 -0.86 -2.56
CA LEU A 231 23.94 -0.53 -3.78
C LEU A 231 23.53 0.95 -3.80
N ALA A 232 23.00 1.48 -2.70
CA ALA A 232 22.63 2.89 -2.60
C ALA A 232 23.82 3.83 -2.83
N ARG A 233 25.00 3.46 -2.32
CA ARG A 233 26.24 4.25 -2.52
C ARG A 233 26.78 4.24 -3.94
N ASP A 234 26.37 3.29 -4.76
CA ASP A 234 26.78 3.16 -6.18
C ASP A 234 25.78 3.86 -7.13
N THR A 235 24.94 4.75 -6.60
CA THR A 235 23.96 5.51 -7.40
C THR A 235 24.43 6.94 -7.67
N PRO A 236 24.09 7.53 -8.83
CA PRO A 236 24.28 8.97 -9.08
C PRO A 236 23.60 9.87 -8.02
N GLU A 237 22.48 9.42 -7.46
CA GLU A 237 21.77 10.12 -6.39
C GLU A 237 22.63 10.28 -5.14
N HIS A 238 23.43 9.27 -4.77
CA HIS A 238 24.36 9.37 -3.65
C HIS A 238 25.46 10.38 -3.94
N GLU A 239 26.02 10.38 -5.16
CA GLU A 239 27.05 11.34 -5.58
C GLU A 239 26.52 12.77 -5.49
N GLU A 240 25.31 13.03 -6.02
CA GLU A 240 24.63 14.32 -5.94
C GLU A 240 24.39 14.74 -4.48
N GLY A 241 23.83 13.85 -3.66
CA GLY A 241 23.56 14.14 -2.26
C GLY A 241 24.79 14.51 -1.46
N VAL A 242 25.93 13.85 -1.71
CA VAL A 242 27.22 14.16 -1.09
C VAL A 242 27.75 15.51 -1.59
N ALA A 243 27.71 15.76 -2.90
CA ALA A 243 28.16 17.01 -3.49
C ALA A 243 27.36 18.21 -2.94
N ALA A 244 26.03 18.11 -2.96
CA ALA A 244 25.13 19.13 -2.45
C ALA A 244 25.40 19.46 -0.96
N PHE A 245 25.60 18.40 -0.13
CA PHE A 245 25.91 18.56 1.28
C PHE A 245 27.24 19.32 1.50
N LEU A 246 28.28 18.98 0.75
CA LEU A 246 29.59 19.62 0.85
C LEU A 246 29.57 21.08 0.36
N GLU A 247 28.73 21.38 -0.61
CA GLU A 247 28.55 22.72 -1.19
C GLU A 247 27.55 23.59 -0.40
N GLY A 248 26.81 23.01 0.55
CA GLY A 248 25.81 23.71 1.37
C GLY A 248 24.57 24.15 0.57
N ARG A 249 24.17 23.39 -0.45
CA ARG A 249 22.98 23.58 -1.28
C ARG A 249 22.00 22.43 -1.12
N ASP A 250 20.75 22.63 -1.55
CA ASP A 250 19.81 21.54 -1.69
C ASP A 250 20.20 20.61 -2.85
N PRO A 251 20.05 19.28 -2.71
CA PRO A 251 20.29 18.33 -3.78
C PRO A 251 19.19 18.39 -4.87
N GLU A 252 19.56 18.06 -6.09
CA GLU A 252 18.68 17.95 -7.25
C GLU A 252 18.61 16.46 -7.64
N PHE A 253 17.61 15.73 -7.12
CA PHE A 253 17.42 14.31 -7.40
C PHE A 253 16.47 14.05 -8.57
#